data_0081e160bc0ce09ffc22d5d5e3ea2bdb
#
_entry.id   0081e160bc0ce09ffc22d5d5e3ea2bdb
#
_cell.length_a   1.000
_cell.length_b   1.000
_cell.length_c   1.000
_cell.angle_alpha   90.00
_cell.angle_beta   90.00
_cell.angle_gamma   90.00
#
_symmetry.space_group_name_H-M   'P 1'
#
loop_
_entity.id
_entity.type
_entity.pdbx_description
1 polymer ?
#
loop_
_entity_poly.entity_id
_entity_poly.type
_entity_poly.pdbx_seq_one_letter_code
_entity_poly.pdbx_strand_id
1 'polypeptide(L)'
;NMNKNSIITIDMVSKSDEKTTNDLRKVEYNVLVLPSQLETGEYIDVRLSLPTGQNYIVVSKKQVEIPQINGVDSEDTIWLKLTENEIITMNSAIVDTFRTIGATLRVVTYTEAGIQDAATPTYVPTGEVMQLINSNPNIVQQAKQELVQRYMTDQERVRGNINSNISSSGEDGKENLKTKIEESVTNSKENRKKYLESLGGDY
;
A
#
# COMPACT_ATOMS: atom_id res chain seq x y z
N ASN A 1 -25.46 -6.94 -19.44
CA ASN A 1 -26.90 -6.99 -19.78
C ASN A 1 -27.53 -8.12 -18.95
N MET A 2 -28.47 -7.76 -18.09
CA MET A 2 -29.20 -8.71 -17.25
C MET A 2 -30.52 -9.07 -17.95
N ASN A 3 -30.92 -10.34 -17.85
CA ASN A 3 -32.18 -10.80 -18.43
C ASN A 3 -33.36 -10.29 -17.58
N LYS A 4 -34.49 -10.03 -18.25
CA LYS A 4 -35.72 -9.65 -17.57
C LYS A 4 -36.17 -10.81 -16.63
N ASN A 5 -36.44 -10.50 -15.35
CA ASN A 5 -36.77 -11.42 -14.26
C ASN A 5 -35.60 -12.16 -13.60
N SER A 6 -34.37 -11.71 -13.77
CA SER A 6 -33.24 -12.19 -12.95
C SER A 6 -33.37 -11.70 -11.51
N ILE A 7 -33.19 -12.61 -10.55
CA ILE A 7 -33.04 -12.23 -9.12
C ILE A 7 -31.65 -11.64 -8.96
N ILE A 8 -31.60 -10.40 -8.45
CA ILE A 8 -30.34 -9.72 -8.11
C ILE A 8 -30.04 -10.06 -6.66
N THR A 9 -28.95 -10.77 -6.42
CA THR A 9 -28.40 -10.96 -5.08
C THR A 9 -27.41 -9.85 -4.75
N ILE A 10 -27.17 -9.63 -3.44
CA ILE A 10 -26.18 -8.63 -2.98
C ILE A 10 -24.79 -8.85 -3.61
N ASP A 11 -24.41 -10.12 -3.81
CA ASP A 11 -23.12 -10.50 -4.41
C ASP A 11 -23.01 -10.16 -5.91
N MET A 12 -24.12 -9.85 -6.58
CA MET A 12 -24.17 -9.42 -7.98
C MET A 12 -24.10 -7.91 -8.15
N VAL A 13 -24.12 -7.15 -7.06
CA VAL A 13 -24.09 -5.69 -7.06
C VAL A 13 -22.77 -5.22 -6.46
N SER A 14 -21.84 -4.78 -7.31
CA SER A 14 -20.65 -4.09 -6.81
C SER A 14 -21.04 -2.69 -6.34
N LYS A 15 -20.52 -2.26 -5.21
CA LYS A 15 -20.63 -0.87 -4.77
C LYS A 15 -19.94 0.02 -5.79
N SER A 16 -20.44 1.24 -5.99
CA SER A 16 -19.90 2.18 -6.99
C SER A 16 -18.42 2.54 -6.77
N ASP A 17 -17.92 2.33 -5.56
CA ASP A 17 -16.55 2.63 -5.13
C ASP A 17 -15.56 1.50 -5.52
N GLU A 18 -16.06 0.32 -5.91
CA GLU A 18 -15.26 -0.85 -6.28
C GLU A 18 -15.19 -1.05 -7.81
N LYS A 19 -15.19 0.03 -8.58
CA LYS A 19 -14.99 -0.10 -10.03
C LYS A 19 -13.60 -0.68 -10.29
N THR A 20 -13.57 -1.92 -10.75
CA THR A 20 -12.34 -2.54 -11.24
C THR A 20 -11.87 -1.79 -12.48
N THR A 21 -10.75 -1.12 -12.37
CA THR A 21 -10.07 -0.46 -13.48
C THR A 21 -9.00 -1.38 -14.08
N ASN A 22 -8.59 -1.13 -15.32
CA ASN A 22 -7.61 -2.00 -16.02
C ASN A 22 -6.21 -1.97 -15.35
N ASP A 23 -5.92 -0.96 -14.55
CA ASP A 23 -4.67 -0.75 -13.84
C ASP A 23 -4.68 -1.28 -12.39
N LEU A 24 -5.79 -1.85 -11.92
CA LEU A 24 -5.90 -2.38 -10.57
C LEU A 24 -5.19 -3.74 -10.46
N ARG A 25 -4.36 -3.89 -9.44
CA ARG A 25 -3.61 -5.12 -9.12
C ARG A 25 -3.79 -5.49 -7.67
N LYS A 26 -3.76 -6.79 -7.39
CA LYS A 26 -3.68 -7.33 -6.03
C LYS A 26 -2.21 -7.52 -5.66
N VAL A 27 -1.76 -6.83 -4.62
CA VAL A 27 -0.36 -6.81 -4.19
C VAL A 27 -0.24 -7.26 -2.75
N GLU A 28 0.77 -8.07 -2.47
CA GLU A 28 1.10 -8.56 -1.14
C GLU A 28 2.13 -7.65 -0.45
N TYR A 29 1.88 -7.32 0.82
CA TYR A 29 2.77 -6.54 1.67
C TYR A 29 2.96 -7.22 3.02
N ASN A 30 4.24 -7.36 3.43
CA ASN A 30 4.67 -7.93 4.71
C ASN A 30 5.63 -7.01 5.47
N VAL A 31 5.69 -5.73 5.09
CA VAL A 31 6.58 -4.72 5.67
C VAL A 31 5.83 -3.65 6.46
N LEU A 32 4.53 -3.86 6.63
CA LEU A 32 3.63 -2.91 7.28
C LEU A 32 3.44 -3.28 8.75
N VAL A 33 3.36 -2.28 9.60
CA VAL A 33 2.93 -2.46 11.01
C VAL A 33 1.41 -2.51 11.03
N LEU A 34 0.88 -3.69 11.30
CA LEU A 34 -0.55 -3.97 11.31
C LEU A 34 -1.18 -3.70 12.69
N PRO A 35 -2.44 -3.22 12.75
CA PRO A 35 -3.21 -3.20 13.98
C PRO A 35 -3.49 -4.63 14.47
N SER A 36 -3.48 -4.83 15.80
CA SER A 36 -3.66 -6.16 16.42
C SER A 36 -5.04 -6.80 16.16
N GLN A 37 -6.03 -6.02 15.78
CA GLN A 37 -7.41 -6.48 15.52
C GLN A 37 -7.82 -6.21 14.08
N LEU A 38 -6.87 -6.24 13.13
CA LEU A 38 -7.18 -6.04 11.73
C LEU A 38 -7.90 -7.27 11.17
N GLU A 39 -9.05 -7.05 10.53
CA GLU A 39 -9.86 -8.10 9.91
C GLU A 39 -9.93 -7.95 8.39
N THR A 40 -10.10 -9.08 7.69
CA THR A 40 -10.35 -9.07 6.25
C THR A 40 -11.65 -8.32 5.94
N GLY A 41 -11.59 -7.41 4.97
CA GLY A 41 -12.73 -6.58 4.54
C GLY A 41 -12.73 -5.17 5.13
N GLU A 42 -11.92 -4.89 6.16
CA GLU A 42 -11.78 -3.54 6.70
C GLU A 42 -11.13 -2.58 5.69
N TYR A 43 -11.44 -1.30 5.82
CA TYR A 43 -10.83 -0.23 5.04
C TYR A 43 -9.73 0.44 5.83
N ILE A 44 -8.60 0.67 5.17
CA ILE A 44 -7.37 1.17 5.78
C ILE A 44 -6.74 2.31 4.97
N ASP A 45 -5.96 3.13 5.68
CA ASP A 45 -4.89 3.94 5.12
C ASP A 45 -3.54 3.27 5.39
N VAL A 46 -2.59 3.39 4.47
CA VAL A 46 -1.18 3.13 4.77
C VAL A 46 -0.47 4.47 4.97
N ARG A 47 0.22 4.62 6.09
CA ARG A 47 0.88 5.86 6.51
C ARG A 47 2.35 5.67 6.79
N LEU A 48 3.17 6.57 6.25
CA LEU A 48 4.59 6.71 6.60
C LEU A 48 4.71 7.59 7.84
N SER A 49 5.18 7.02 8.95
CA SER A 49 5.48 7.73 10.19
C SER A 49 6.99 7.91 10.34
N LEU A 50 7.45 9.14 10.51
CA LEU A 50 8.85 9.48 10.72
C LEU A 50 9.18 9.64 12.21
N PRO A 51 10.44 9.41 12.63
CA PRO A 51 10.85 9.52 14.02
C PRO A 51 10.69 10.95 14.58
N THR A 52 10.59 11.95 13.72
CA THR A 52 10.30 13.35 14.07
C THR A 52 8.82 13.62 14.39
N GLY A 53 7.95 12.58 14.35
CA GLY A 53 6.51 12.71 14.57
C GLY A 53 5.68 13.06 13.34
N GLN A 54 6.30 13.32 12.20
CA GLN A 54 5.60 13.55 10.93
C GLN A 54 4.94 12.26 10.44
N ASN A 55 3.75 12.41 9.85
CA ASN A 55 2.95 11.29 9.37
C ASN A 55 2.34 11.64 8.01
N TYR A 56 2.61 10.82 7.01
CA TYR A 56 2.16 11.03 5.63
C TYR A 56 1.30 9.87 5.16
N ILE A 57 0.16 10.18 4.57
CA ILE A 57 -0.74 9.19 3.98
C ILE A 57 -0.19 8.80 2.61
N VAL A 58 0.14 7.54 2.44
CA VAL A 58 0.72 6.96 1.21
C VAL A 58 -0.40 6.53 0.27
N VAL A 59 -1.29 5.67 0.75
CA VAL A 59 -2.51 5.25 0.07
C VAL A 59 -3.67 5.30 1.05
N SER A 60 -4.87 5.55 0.53
CA SER A 60 -6.05 5.83 1.36
C SER A 60 -7.22 4.94 1.00
N LYS A 61 -7.98 4.57 2.03
CA LYS A 61 -9.27 3.85 1.97
C LYS A 61 -9.20 2.61 1.09
N LYS A 62 -8.23 1.73 1.34
CA LYS A 62 -8.09 0.44 0.66
C LYS A 62 -8.69 -0.67 1.49
N GLN A 63 -9.46 -1.54 0.84
CA GLN A 63 -9.96 -2.73 1.50
C GLN A 63 -8.84 -3.75 1.66
N VAL A 64 -8.69 -4.29 2.86
CA VAL A 64 -7.66 -5.27 3.20
C VAL A 64 -8.19 -6.69 3.01
N GLU A 65 -7.34 -7.58 2.51
CA GLU A 65 -7.54 -9.02 2.57
C GLU A 65 -6.33 -9.63 3.32
N ILE A 66 -6.59 -10.48 4.32
CA ILE A 66 -5.54 -11.18 5.07
C ILE A 66 -5.45 -12.60 4.52
N PRO A 67 -4.26 -13.01 3.99
CA PRO A 67 -4.10 -14.38 3.49
C PRO A 67 -4.17 -15.39 4.63
N GLN A 68 -4.84 -16.52 4.37
CA GLN A 68 -4.90 -17.64 5.30
C GLN A 68 -3.92 -18.74 4.88
N ILE A 69 -3.16 -19.26 5.84
CA ILE A 69 -2.27 -20.40 5.68
C ILE A 69 -2.73 -21.49 6.64
N ASN A 70 -3.15 -22.63 6.12
CA ASN A 70 -3.74 -23.72 6.93
C ASN A 70 -4.96 -23.28 7.78
N GLY A 71 -5.77 -22.35 7.28
CA GLY A 71 -6.93 -21.82 7.98
C GLY A 71 -6.62 -20.83 9.11
N VAL A 72 -5.37 -20.39 9.21
CA VAL A 72 -4.92 -19.35 10.16
C VAL A 72 -4.56 -18.10 9.39
N ASP A 73 -5.05 -16.95 9.84
CA ASP A 73 -4.72 -15.66 9.26
C ASP A 73 -3.22 -15.37 9.41
N SER A 74 -2.63 -14.74 8.39
CA SER A 74 -1.24 -14.30 8.46
C SER A 74 -1.09 -13.16 9.47
N GLU A 75 -0.04 -13.24 10.31
CA GLU A 75 0.21 -12.24 11.35
C GLU A 75 0.86 -10.95 10.81
N ASP A 76 1.55 -11.03 9.66
CA ASP A 76 2.42 -9.96 9.14
C ASP A 76 2.11 -9.56 7.70
N THR A 77 1.22 -10.29 7.03
CA THR A 77 1.02 -10.16 5.58
C THR A 77 -0.41 -9.75 5.27
N ILE A 78 -0.57 -8.76 4.41
CA ILE A 78 -1.86 -8.36 3.87
C ILE A 78 -1.82 -8.22 2.36
N TRP A 79 -2.98 -8.36 1.73
CA TRP A 79 -3.19 -8.06 0.32
C TRP A 79 -4.02 -6.80 0.16
N LEU A 80 -3.56 -5.93 -0.74
CA LEU A 80 -4.25 -4.70 -1.11
C LEU A 80 -4.51 -4.67 -2.62
N LYS A 81 -5.66 -4.14 -3.01
CA LYS A 81 -5.96 -3.82 -4.42
C LYS A 81 -5.54 -2.37 -4.68
N LEU A 82 -4.48 -2.20 -5.45
CA LEU A 82 -3.86 -0.91 -5.76
C LEU A 82 -3.79 -0.68 -7.27
N THR A 83 -3.88 0.55 -7.67
CA THR A 83 -3.56 0.97 -9.04
C THR A 83 -2.04 0.95 -9.25
N GLU A 84 -1.59 0.88 -10.51
CA GLU A 84 -0.15 0.94 -10.83
C GLU A 84 0.54 2.17 -10.23
N ASN A 85 -0.14 3.31 -10.22
CA ASN A 85 0.35 4.52 -9.58
C ASN A 85 0.55 4.36 -8.07
N GLU A 86 -0.42 3.78 -7.38
CA GLU A 86 -0.34 3.53 -5.94
C GLU A 86 0.75 2.51 -5.61
N ILE A 87 0.95 1.50 -6.45
CA ILE A 87 2.04 0.52 -6.28
C ILE A 87 3.40 1.22 -6.33
N ILE A 88 3.62 2.07 -7.33
CA ILE A 88 4.88 2.82 -7.47
C ILE A 88 5.07 3.76 -6.27
N THR A 89 4.02 4.43 -5.82
CA THR A 89 4.04 5.30 -4.64
C THR A 89 4.36 4.52 -3.35
N MET A 90 3.75 3.34 -3.17
CA MET A 90 4.05 2.44 -2.05
C MET A 90 5.51 1.99 -2.05
N ASN A 91 6.05 1.61 -3.21
CA ASN A 91 7.46 1.22 -3.33
C ASN A 91 8.41 2.35 -2.92
N SER A 92 8.11 3.59 -3.32
CA SER A 92 8.88 4.76 -2.88
C SER A 92 8.82 4.93 -1.35
N ALA A 93 7.65 4.80 -0.74
CA ALA A 93 7.48 4.92 0.70
C ALA A 93 8.18 3.79 1.48
N ILE A 94 8.20 2.57 0.95
CA ILE A 94 8.94 1.44 1.51
C ILE A 94 10.44 1.74 1.52
N VAL A 95 11.00 2.25 0.43
CA VAL A 95 12.40 2.64 0.35
C VAL A 95 12.73 3.74 1.35
N ASP A 96 11.89 4.79 1.44
CA ASP A 96 12.10 5.89 2.40
C ASP A 96 12.03 5.38 3.86
N THR A 97 11.14 4.44 4.16
CA THR A 97 11.04 3.81 5.49
C THR A 97 12.33 3.06 5.85
N PHE A 98 12.84 2.26 4.93
CA PHE A 98 14.04 1.47 5.19
C PHE A 98 15.32 2.31 5.28
N ARG A 99 15.36 3.42 4.57
CA ARG A 99 16.49 4.37 4.60
C ARG A 99 16.46 5.30 5.81
N THR A 100 15.34 5.45 6.50
CA THR A 100 15.19 6.34 7.65
C THR A 100 15.03 5.54 8.92
N ILE A 101 16.07 5.47 9.74
CA ILE A 101 16.05 4.70 11.01
C ILE A 101 14.93 5.24 11.90
N GLY A 102 14.09 4.32 12.39
CA GLY A 102 12.94 4.64 13.23
C GLY A 102 11.68 5.05 12.45
N ALA A 103 11.73 5.16 11.12
CA ALA A 103 10.54 5.31 10.32
C ALA A 103 9.76 3.99 10.21
N THR A 104 8.45 4.08 10.09
CA THR A 104 7.57 2.91 9.94
C THR A 104 6.47 3.18 8.95
N LEU A 105 6.08 2.17 8.17
CA LEU A 105 4.81 2.14 7.46
C LEU A 105 3.76 1.48 8.33
N ARG A 106 2.70 2.22 8.67
CA ARG A 106 1.63 1.77 9.54
C ARG A 106 0.30 1.70 8.81
N VAL A 107 -0.46 0.67 9.13
CA VAL A 107 -1.86 0.55 8.74
C VAL A 107 -2.74 1.23 9.78
N VAL A 108 -3.70 2.03 9.34
CA VAL A 108 -4.71 2.70 10.18
C VAL A 108 -6.08 2.38 9.63
N THR A 109 -6.97 1.81 10.44
CA THR A 109 -8.32 1.42 10.05
C THR A 109 -9.30 2.58 10.10
N TYR A 110 -10.31 2.53 9.25
CA TYR A 110 -11.47 3.43 9.31
C TYR A 110 -12.47 2.92 10.34
N THR A 111 -12.96 3.81 11.20
CA THR A 111 -13.96 3.44 12.22
C THR A 111 -15.32 3.14 11.61
N GLU A 112 -15.73 3.94 10.64
CA GLU A 112 -17.00 3.79 9.91
C GLU A 112 -16.78 4.02 8.40
N ALA A 113 -16.14 3.05 7.75
CA ALA A 113 -15.73 3.18 6.36
C ALA A 113 -16.90 3.44 5.39
N GLY A 114 -18.12 3.05 5.76
CA GLY A 114 -19.32 3.28 4.94
C GLY A 114 -19.70 4.74 4.77
N ILE A 115 -19.35 5.60 5.73
CA ILE A 115 -19.71 7.03 5.75
C ILE A 115 -18.51 7.97 5.75
N GLN A 116 -17.34 7.52 6.17
CA GLN A 116 -16.12 8.32 6.14
C GLN A 116 -15.56 8.41 4.71
N ASP A 117 -15.26 9.61 4.24
CA ASP A 117 -14.57 9.79 2.97
C ASP A 117 -13.13 9.30 3.03
N ALA A 118 -12.56 8.97 1.86
CA ALA A 118 -11.16 8.63 1.75
C ALA A 118 -10.29 9.84 2.13
N ALA A 119 -9.27 9.61 2.95
CA ALA A 119 -8.29 10.64 3.27
C ALA A 119 -7.49 11.02 2.01
N THR A 120 -7.07 12.27 1.92
CA THR A 120 -6.21 12.72 0.81
C THR A 120 -4.77 12.24 1.05
N PRO A 121 -4.15 11.49 0.12
CA PRO A 121 -2.74 11.16 0.20
C PRO A 121 -1.86 12.40 0.31
N THR A 122 -0.91 12.37 1.25
CA THR A 122 0.01 13.48 1.54
C THR A 122 1.48 13.11 1.37
N TYR A 123 1.78 11.82 1.15
CA TYR A 123 3.12 11.37 0.84
C TYR A 123 3.49 11.78 -0.59
N VAL A 124 4.73 12.26 -0.77
CA VAL A 124 5.27 12.64 -2.08
C VAL A 124 6.47 11.75 -2.40
N PRO A 125 6.40 10.94 -3.47
CA PRO A 125 7.52 10.15 -3.96
C PRO A 125 8.72 11.00 -4.38
N THR A 126 9.87 10.35 -4.63
CA THR A 126 11.05 11.03 -5.21
C THR A 126 10.76 11.55 -6.62
N GLY A 127 11.54 12.54 -7.09
CA GLY A 127 11.39 13.08 -8.44
C GLY A 127 11.52 12.04 -9.54
N GLU A 128 12.41 11.06 -9.39
CA GLU A 128 12.59 9.93 -10.31
C GLU A 128 11.34 9.05 -10.36
N VAL A 129 10.78 8.73 -9.20
CA VAL A 129 9.54 7.95 -9.08
C VAL A 129 8.36 8.71 -9.67
N MET A 130 8.28 10.03 -9.46
CA MET A 130 7.25 10.87 -10.07
C MET A 130 7.34 10.90 -11.60
N GLN A 131 8.54 10.92 -12.17
CA GLN A 131 8.72 10.80 -13.61
C GLN A 131 8.25 9.44 -14.13
N LEU A 132 8.56 8.36 -13.42
CA LEU A 132 8.07 7.03 -13.76
C LEU A 132 6.54 6.95 -13.75
N ILE A 133 5.91 7.46 -12.71
CA ILE A 133 4.45 7.55 -12.60
C ILE A 133 3.86 8.30 -13.81
N ASN A 134 4.41 9.45 -14.16
CA ASN A 134 3.93 10.26 -15.28
C ASN A 134 4.13 9.59 -16.65
N SER A 135 5.11 8.71 -16.80
CA SER A 135 5.41 7.99 -18.04
C SER A 135 4.71 6.62 -18.11
N ASN A 136 4.12 6.12 -17.03
CA ASN A 136 3.52 4.80 -16.99
C ASN A 136 2.27 4.73 -17.90
N PRO A 137 2.26 3.86 -18.95
CA PRO A 137 1.14 3.75 -19.87
C PRO A 137 -0.13 3.16 -19.26
N ASN A 138 -0.02 2.47 -18.11
CA ASN A 138 -1.16 1.87 -17.41
C ASN A 138 -1.92 2.88 -16.53
N ILE A 139 -1.38 4.09 -16.34
CA ILE A 139 -2.04 5.13 -15.56
C ILE A 139 -3.11 5.79 -16.41
N VAL A 140 -4.36 5.75 -15.93
CA VAL A 140 -5.49 6.42 -16.57
C VAL A 140 -5.29 7.94 -16.52
N GLN A 141 -5.67 8.64 -17.59
CA GLN A 141 -5.51 10.10 -17.73
C GLN A 141 -6.06 10.89 -16.52
N GLN A 142 -7.18 10.45 -15.98
CA GLN A 142 -7.80 11.06 -14.80
C GLN A 142 -6.92 10.91 -13.54
N ALA A 143 -6.32 9.74 -13.32
CA ALA A 143 -5.41 9.51 -12.20
C ALA A 143 -4.15 10.39 -12.31
N LYS A 144 -3.64 10.61 -13.53
CA LYS A 144 -2.54 11.56 -13.78
C LYS A 144 -2.92 12.99 -13.39
N GLN A 145 -4.11 13.45 -13.78
CA GLN A 145 -4.57 14.80 -13.47
C GLN A 145 -4.78 15.00 -11.98
N GLU A 146 -5.41 14.04 -11.30
CA GLU A 146 -5.61 14.08 -9.86
C GLU A 146 -4.27 14.08 -9.10
N LEU A 147 -3.31 13.27 -9.58
CA LEU A 147 -1.98 13.21 -9.00
C LEU A 147 -1.25 14.54 -9.11
N VAL A 148 -1.26 15.14 -10.29
CA VAL A 148 -0.64 16.45 -10.55
C VAL A 148 -1.27 17.53 -9.66
N GLN A 149 -2.58 17.56 -9.54
CA GLN A 149 -3.28 18.52 -8.67
C GLN A 149 -2.92 18.36 -7.18
N ARG A 150 -2.83 17.11 -6.69
CA ARG A 150 -2.47 16.82 -5.29
C ARG A 150 -1.06 17.26 -4.95
N TYR A 151 -0.12 17.14 -5.89
CA TYR A 151 1.30 17.33 -5.61
C TYR A 151 1.83 18.72 -5.97
N MET A 152 1.08 19.55 -6.70
CA MET A 152 1.58 20.87 -7.13
C MET A 152 1.74 21.89 -6.00
N THR A 153 0.99 21.76 -4.91
CA THR A 153 0.89 22.82 -3.89
C THR A 153 1.93 22.75 -2.78
N ASP A 154 2.41 21.54 -2.41
CA ASP A 154 3.32 21.35 -1.26
C ASP A 154 4.47 20.34 -1.53
N GLN A 155 4.65 19.97 -2.76
CA GLN A 155 5.51 18.88 -3.19
C GLN A 155 6.96 19.00 -2.70
N GLU A 156 7.58 20.15 -2.94
CA GLU A 156 8.98 20.38 -2.56
C GLU A 156 9.17 20.38 -1.05
N ARG A 157 8.24 20.92 -0.30
CA ARG A 157 8.31 20.97 1.16
C ARG A 157 8.18 19.58 1.79
N VAL A 158 7.19 18.79 1.33
CA VAL A 158 7.00 17.42 1.83
C VAL A 158 8.20 16.54 1.47
N ARG A 159 8.64 16.57 0.22
CA ARG A 159 9.82 15.80 -0.20
C ARG A 159 11.10 16.27 0.50
N GLY A 160 11.25 17.56 0.72
CA GLY A 160 12.36 18.14 1.47
C GLY A 160 12.45 17.61 2.90
N ASN A 161 11.31 17.50 3.59
CA ASN A 161 11.24 16.93 4.94
C ASN A 161 11.62 15.44 4.95
N ILE A 162 11.13 14.65 4.00
CA ILE A 162 11.49 13.24 3.86
C ILE A 162 12.99 13.09 3.57
N ASN A 163 13.53 13.87 2.62
CA ASN A 163 14.94 13.83 2.27
C ASN A 163 15.85 14.23 3.44
N SER A 164 15.45 15.21 4.26
CA SER A 164 16.18 15.60 5.46
C SER A 164 16.29 14.45 6.46
N ASN A 165 15.19 13.70 6.66
CA ASN A 165 15.20 12.52 7.52
C ASN A 165 16.07 11.38 6.95
N ILE A 166 16.01 11.13 5.63
CA ILE A 166 16.89 10.16 4.96
C ILE A 166 18.36 10.56 5.10
N SER A 167 18.69 11.82 4.88
CA SER A 167 20.07 12.33 4.95
C SER A 167 20.64 12.22 6.36
N SER A 168 19.81 12.42 7.40
CA SER A 168 20.22 12.25 8.79
C SER A 168 20.56 10.80 9.16
N SER A 169 20.05 9.82 8.40
CA SER A 169 20.33 8.39 8.61
C SER A 169 21.68 7.93 8.03
N GLY A 170 22.26 8.65 7.09
CA GLY A 170 23.61 8.40 6.55
C GLY A 170 23.84 6.98 6.00
N GLU A 171 25.05 6.43 6.28
CA GLU A 171 25.43 5.06 5.89
C GLU A 171 24.62 4.00 6.66
N ASP A 172 24.28 4.25 7.92
CA ASP A 172 23.46 3.37 8.74
C ASP A 172 22.07 3.18 8.11
N GLY A 173 21.51 4.21 7.47
CA GLY A 173 20.26 4.12 6.73
C GLY A 173 20.36 3.23 5.49
N LYS A 174 21.49 3.22 4.80
CA LYS A 174 21.72 2.33 3.65
C LYS A 174 21.84 0.88 4.06
N GLU A 175 22.57 0.61 5.15
CA GLU A 175 22.71 -0.76 5.69
C GLU A 175 21.37 -1.28 6.21
N ASN A 176 20.61 -0.44 6.91
CA ASN A 176 19.26 -0.78 7.35
C ASN A 176 18.32 -1.10 6.17
N LEU A 177 18.37 -0.30 5.10
CA LEU A 177 17.60 -0.58 3.87
C LEU A 177 17.94 -1.96 3.30
N LYS A 178 19.24 -2.28 3.16
CA LYS A 178 19.69 -3.57 2.63
C LYS A 178 19.18 -4.73 3.47
N THR A 179 19.40 -4.67 4.79
CA THR A 179 18.95 -5.69 5.75
C THR A 179 17.43 -5.89 5.67
N LYS A 180 16.65 -4.80 5.65
CA LYS A 180 15.19 -4.88 5.59
C LYS A 180 14.67 -5.43 4.26
N ILE A 181 15.32 -5.15 3.15
CA ILE A 181 14.99 -5.76 1.87
C ILE A 181 15.26 -7.28 1.90
N GLU A 182 16.41 -7.69 2.42
CA GLU A 182 16.77 -9.10 2.55
C GLU A 182 15.80 -9.85 3.47
N GLU A 183 15.44 -9.29 4.62
CA GLU A 183 14.41 -9.83 5.53
C GLU A 183 13.05 -9.97 4.84
N SER A 184 12.60 -8.92 4.15
CA SER A 184 11.32 -8.92 3.42
C SER A 184 11.27 -10.01 2.34
N VAL A 185 12.34 -10.15 1.55
CA VAL A 185 12.45 -11.20 0.53
C VAL A 185 12.43 -12.59 1.15
N THR A 186 13.11 -12.77 2.28
CA THR A 186 13.16 -14.07 3.00
C THR A 186 11.78 -14.43 3.54
N ASN A 187 11.11 -13.48 4.22
CA ASN A 187 9.76 -13.69 4.76
C ASN A 187 8.75 -14.03 3.65
N SER A 188 8.79 -13.31 2.53
CA SER A 188 7.92 -13.61 1.38
C SER A 188 8.14 -15.02 0.82
N LYS A 189 9.41 -15.47 0.73
CA LYS A 189 9.74 -16.84 0.28
C LYS A 189 9.25 -17.90 1.27
N GLU A 190 9.41 -17.66 2.57
CA GLU A 190 8.95 -18.59 3.62
C GLU A 190 7.42 -18.68 3.65
N ASN A 191 6.71 -17.54 3.56
CA ASN A 191 5.25 -17.51 3.51
C ASN A 191 4.74 -18.25 2.27
N ARG A 192 5.37 -18.04 1.11
CA ARG A 192 5.02 -18.78 -0.10
C ARG A 192 5.28 -20.27 0.04
N LYS A 193 6.39 -20.68 0.65
CA LYS A 193 6.69 -22.08 0.92
C LYS A 193 5.64 -22.71 1.83
N LYS A 194 5.31 -22.07 2.95
CA LYS A 194 4.25 -22.53 3.87
C LYS A 194 2.91 -22.68 3.15
N TYR A 195 2.56 -21.72 2.29
CA TYR A 195 1.34 -21.78 1.49
C TYR A 195 1.34 -22.99 0.54
N LEU A 196 2.44 -23.24 -0.18
CA LEU A 196 2.55 -24.39 -1.09
C LEU A 196 2.48 -25.72 -0.34
N GLU A 197 3.15 -25.83 0.82
CA GLU A 197 3.07 -27.01 1.70
C GLU A 197 1.62 -27.23 2.20
N SER A 198 0.87 -26.16 2.47
CA SER A 198 -0.53 -26.25 2.89
C SER A 198 -1.45 -26.80 1.82
N LEU A 199 -1.10 -26.67 0.55
CA LEU A 199 -1.85 -27.21 -0.58
C LEU A 199 -1.60 -28.71 -0.82
N GLY A 200 -0.78 -29.38 0.02
CA GLY A 200 -0.50 -30.80 -0.06
C GLY A 200 0.42 -31.20 -1.21
N GLY A 201 1.23 -30.28 -1.67
CA GLY A 201 2.24 -30.54 -2.71
C GLY A 201 3.61 -30.79 -2.09
N ASP A 202 4.04 -32.05 -2.05
CA ASP A 202 5.45 -32.37 -2.02
C ASP A 202 6.06 -32.00 -3.39
N TYR A 203 6.75 -30.84 -3.45
CA TYR A 203 7.54 -30.43 -4.60
C TYR A 203 9.02 -30.39 -4.25
#